data_3293df06e5b9e344cfb7d48228af4abe
#
_entry.id   3293df06e5b9e344cfb7d48228af4abe
#
_cell.length_a   1.000
_cell.length_b   1.000
_cell.length_c   1.000
_cell.angle_alpha   90.00
_cell.angle_beta   90.00
_cell.angle_gamma   90.00
#
_symmetry.space_group_name_H-M   'P 1'
#
loop_
_entity.id
_entity.type
_entity.pdbx_description
1 polymer ?
#
loop_
_entity_poly.entity_id
_entity_poly.type
_entity_poly.pdbx_seq_one_letter_code
_entity_poly.pdbx_strand_id
1 'polypeptide(L)'
;MSSLQKHSIPSFKLHCGKVIPLTLSYQVFGKALHEAPVVLVNHSLTGNSNVSGEEGWWSEIIGPKKLIDTEVYSVIAFNFPGNGFDGDFLTSYKDWILRDVSEAFKIALEELGVTELFAAIGGSIGGALAWEMAVSHPHFIRNVIPIACHWEASDWILANVLLQDRLLHNSQSPLEDARIHAMLCYRTPKSLKFRFDRTINKEQNKFNVETWLLYHGDKLANRFDVSAYKSMNHLLGSVDICHERDSFEALVEKTTGNIFIVSVDTDLFFTHEDNRETYRRLLNVKPNVFFKTINSIHGHDAFLIEHDQLRNLLKEVFTPIHEHV
;
A
#
# COMPACT_ATOMS: atom_id res chain seq x y z
N MET A 1 -21.13 -6.45 -6.78
CA MET A 1 -20.08 -6.13 -5.77
C MET A 1 -19.39 -7.45 -5.39
N SER A 2 -18.06 -7.47 -5.31
CA SER A 2 -17.35 -8.63 -4.76
C SER A 2 -17.67 -8.74 -3.27
N SER A 3 -18.07 -9.93 -2.82
CA SER A 3 -18.31 -10.19 -1.40
C SER A 3 -16.99 -10.30 -0.65
N LEU A 4 -16.96 -9.81 0.59
CA LEU A 4 -15.85 -10.05 1.50
C LEU A 4 -15.81 -11.55 1.85
N GLN A 5 -14.67 -12.19 1.60
CA GLN A 5 -14.41 -13.59 1.87
C GLN A 5 -13.41 -13.71 3.01
N LYS A 6 -13.39 -14.86 3.68
CA LYS A 6 -12.43 -15.16 4.75
C LYS A 6 -11.69 -16.46 4.44
N HIS A 7 -10.40 -16.47 4.72
CA HIS A 7 -9.52 -17.62 4.63
C HIS A 7 -8.83 -17.84 5.98
N SER A 8 -8.87 -19.07 6.49
CA SER A 8 -8.33 -19.40 7.82
C SER A 8 -7.05 -20.20 7.71
N ILE A 9 -6.01 -19.76 8.39
CA ILE A 9 -4.73 -20.43 8.56
C ILE A 9 -4.69 -20.92 10.02
N PRO A 10 -4.92 -22.22 10.30
CA PRO A 10 -5.11 -22.72 11.68
C PRO A 10 -3.88 -22.55 12.57
N SER A 11 -2.68 -22.53 11.98
CA SER A 11 -1.40 -22.48 12.69
C SER A 11 -0.42 -21.58 11.94
N PHE A 12 -0.52 -20.27 12.18
CA PHE A 12 0.37 -19.28 11.61
C PHE A 12 1.49 -18.95 12.60
N LYS A 13 2.75 -19.07 12.16
CA LYS A 13 3.91 -18.76 12.98
C LYS A 13 4.44 -17.37 12.64
N LEU A 14 4.40 -16.45 13.62
CA LEU A 14 5.00 -15.13 13.54
C LEU A 14 6.54 -15.20 13.57
N HIS A 15 7.21 -14.16 13.06
CA HIS A 15 8.67 -14.01 13.12
C HIS A 15 9.21 -14.15 14.54
N CYS A 16 8.50 -13.64 15.55
CA CYS A 16 8.86 -13.75 16.97
C CYS A 16 8.71 -15.18 17.54
N GLY A 17 8.30 -16.16 16.73
CA GLY A 17 8.15 -17.57 17.11
C GLY A 17 6.78 -17.94 17.71
N LYS A 18 5.89 -16.99 17.98
CA LYS A 18 4.53 -17.27 18.42
C LYS A 18 3.72 -17.96 17.31
N VAL A 19 2.91 -18.94 17.70
CA VAL A 19 1.98 -19.62 16.79
C VAL A 19 0.56 -19.24 17.17
N ILE A 20 -0.22 -18.76 16.21
CA ILE A 20 -1.58 -18.29 16.39
C ILE A 20 -2.49 -18.80 15.28
N PRO A 21 -3.79 -18.98 15.51
CA PRO A 21 -4.76 -19.07 14.43
C PRO A 21 -4.90 -17.70 13.79
N LEU A 22 -4.95 -17.65 12.46
CA LEU A 22 -5.10 -16.42 11.69
C LEU A 22 -6.26 -16.57 10.71
N THR A 23 -7.10 -15.56 10.62
CA THR A 23 -8.09 -15.43 9.55
C THR A 23 -7.81 -14.18 8.74
N LEU A 24 -7.65 -14.33 7.44
CA LEU A 24 -7.49 -13.23 6.50
C LEU A 24 -8.82 -12.98 5.79
N SER A 25 -9.22 -11.74 5.71
CA SER A 25 -10.32 -11.33 4.85
C SER A 25 -9.81 -10.77 3.53
N TYR A 26 -10.53 -11.04 2.44
CA TYR A 26 -10.13 -10.63 1.09
C TYR A 26 -11.33 -10.47 0.15
N GLN A 27 -11.09 -9.82 -0.97
CA GLN A 27 -12.06 -9.71 -2.06
C GLN A 27 -11.38 -10.07 -3.39
N VAL A 28 -12.16 -10.66 -4.31
CA VAL A 28 -11.72 -10.99 -5.66
C VAL A 28 -12.59 -10.26 -6.66
N PHE A 29 -11.98 -9.61 -7.65
CA PHE A 29 -12.66 -8.85 -8.70
C PHE A 29 -12.22 -9.39 -10.07
N GLY A 30 -13.13 -9.35 -11.03
CA GLY A 30 -12.89 -9.80 -12.40
C GLY A 30 -13.00 -11.29 -12.58
N LYS A 31 -12.01 -11.91 -13.23
CA LYS A 31 -11.99 -13.36 -13.51
C LYS A 31 -11.78 -14.16 -12.22
N ALA A 32 -12.19 -15.41 -12.21
CA ALA A 32 -11.88 -16.31 -11.11
C ALA A 32 -10.36 -16.60 -11.04
N LEU A 33 -9.85 -16.91 -9.83
CA LEU A 33 -8.40 -17.02 -9.55
C LEU A 33 -7.67 -18.05 -10.44
N HIS A 34 -8.40 -19.04 -10.99
CA HIS A 34 -7.83 -20.10 -11.85
C HIS A 34 -8.06 -19.86 -13.34
N GLU A 35 -8.73 -18.76 -13.72
CA GLU A 35 -9.15 -18.50 -15.10
C GLU A 35 -8.31 -17.44 -15.78
N ALA A 36 -7.52 -16.67 -15.04
CA ALA A 36 -6.75 -15.55 -15.57
C ALA A 36 -5.50 -15.28 -14.72
N PRO A 37 -4.52 -14.53 -15.27
CA PRO A 37 -3.38 -14.08 -14.50
C PRO A 37 -3.81 -13.25 -13.28
N VAL A 38 -3.19 -13.52 -12.13
CA VAL A 38 -3.61 -12.93 -10.84
C VAL A 38 -2.80 -11.68 -10.53
N VAL A 39 -3.50 -10.60 -10.23
CA VAL A 39 -2.93 -9.33 -9.73
C VAL A 39 -3.30 -9.17 -8.26
N LEU A 40 -2.29 -9.12 -7.40
CA LEU A 40 -2.45 -8.78 -5.99
C LEU A 40 -2.38 -7.26 -5.81
N VAL A 41 -3.41 -6.68 -5.21
CA VAL A 41 -3.46 -5.25 -4.88
C VAL A 41 -3.37 -5.07 -3.37
N ASN A 42 -2.30 -4.43 -2.91
CA ASN A 42 -2.06 -4.14 -1.51
C ASN A 42 -2.54 -2.73 -1.17
N HIS A 43 -3.40 -2.60 -0.16
CA HIS A 43 -3.94 -1.30 0.24
C HIS A 43 -2.95 -0.46 1.06
N SER A 44 -3.18 0.86 1.11
CA SER A 44 -2.44 1.81 1.94
C SER A 44 -2.87 1.75 3.41
N LEU A 45 -2.23 2.54 4.29
CA LEU A 45 -2.36 2.51 5.76
C LEU A 45 -3.81 2.44 6.27
N THR A 46 -4.72 3.23 5.70
CA THR A 46 -6.14 3.28 6.08
C THR A 46 -7.06 2.77 4.97
N GLY A 47 -6.52 1.95 4.07
CA GLY A 47 -7.26 1.30 3.00
C GLY A 47 -7.87 -0.04 3.43
N ASN A 48 -8.39 -0.76 2.45
CA ASN A 48 -9.00 -2.08 2.64
C ASN A 48 -9.02 -2.85 1.31
N SER A 49 -9.56 -4.06 1.33
CA SER A 49 -9.67 -4.94 0.16
C SER A 49 -10.66 -4.48 -0.91
N ASN A 50 -11.50 -3.48 -0.67
CA ASN A 50 -12.45 -2.99 -1.66
C ASN A 50 -11.77 -2.04 -2.67
N VAL A 51 -11.07 -2.62 -3.64
CA VAL A 51 -10.20 -1.88 -4.58
C VAL A 51 -10.89 -1.50 -5.88
N SER A 52 -12.04 -2.10 -6.21
CA SER A 52 -12.73 -1.93 -7.50
C SER A 52 -14.25 -1.88 -7.32
N GLY A 53 -14.96 -1.42 -8.35
CA GLY A 53 -16.41 -1.21 -8.31
C GLY A 53 -16.78 0.19 -7.84
N GLU A 54 -18.07 0.45 -7.61
CA GLU A 54 -18.61 1.78 -7.35
C GLU A 54 -17.99 2.45 -6.10
N GLU A 55 -17.73 1.66 -5.04
CA GLU A 55 -17.14 2.13 -3.78
C GLU A 55 -15.65 1.77 -3.65
N GLY A 56 -15.04 1.21 -4.70
CA GLY A 56 -13.63 0.83 -4.69
C GLY A 56 -12.72 2.04 -4.67
N TRP A 57 -11.76 2.07 -3.73
CA TRP A 57 -10.88 3.24 -3.57
C TRP A 57 -9.91 3.45 -4.75
N TRP A 58 -9.75 2.46 -5.62
CA TRP A 58 -8.91 2.53 -6.82
C TRP A 58 -9.66 2.18 -8.11
N SER A 59 -10.96 2.36 -8.11
CA SER A 59 -11.85 2.06 -9.25
C SER A 59 -11.49 2.80 -10.54
N GLU A 60 -10.76 3.92 -10.47
CA GLU A 60 -10.23 4.59 -11.66
C GLU A 60 -9.10 3.81 -12.35
N ILE A 61 -8.41 2.93 -11.62
CA ILE A 61 -7.29 2.12 -12.11
C ILE A 61 -7.70 0.67 -12.35
N ILE A 62 -8.65 0.15 -11.56
CA ILE A 62 -9.06 -1.26 -11.55
C ILE A 62 -10.52 -1.39 -11.93
N GLY A 63 -10.82 -2.10 -12.99
CA GLY A 63 -12.18 -2.32 -13.47
C GLY A 63 -12.21 -2.73 -14.95
N PRO A 64 -13.40 -2.95 -15.53
CA PRO A 64 -13.53 -3.27 -16.94
C PRO A 64 -12.87 -2.19 -17.82
N LYS A 65 -11.96 -2.60 -18.70
CA LYS A 65 -11.23 -1.70 -19.63
C LYS A 65 -10.42 -0.60 -18.96
N LYS A 66 -10.08 -0.77 -17.68
CA LYS A 66 -9.15 0.10 -16.95
C LYS A 66 -7.71 -0.40 -17.11
N LEU A 67 -6.74 0.24 -16.44
CA LEU A 67 -5.33 -0.20 -16.48
C LEU A 67 -5.20 -1.66 -16.05
N ILE A 68 -5.76 -2.01 -14.90
CA ILE A 68 -5.90 -3.40 -14.44
C ILE A 68 -7.31 -3.85 -14.83
N ASP A 69 -7.37 -4.44 -16.04
CA ASP A 69 -8.64 -4.81 -16.66
C ASP A 69 -9.21 -6.08 -16.03
N THR A 70 -10.33 -5.93 -15.34
CA THR A 70 -11.04 -7.07 -14.72
C THR A 70 -11.70 -8.01 -15.71
N GLU A 71 -11.76 -7.67 -17.02
CA GLU A 71 -12.15 -8.60 -18.08
C GLU A 71 -10.98 -9.51 -18.52
N VAL A 72 -9.73 -9.15 -18.15
CA VAL A 72 -8.49 -9.86 -18.48
C VAL A 72 -7.87 -10.55 -17.28
N TYR A 73 -7.86 -9.89 -16.12
CA TYR A 73 -7.17 -10.33 -14.90
C TYR A 73 -8.13 -10.80 -13.81
N SER A 74 -7.63 -11.69 -12.96
CA SER A 74 -8.16 -11.91 -11.61
C SER A 74 -7.48 -10.95 -10.66
N VAL A 75 -8.22 -10.08 -9.99
CA VAL A 75 -7.67 -9.12 -9.03
C VAL A 75 -8.03 -9.58 -7.63
N ILE A 76 -7.04 -9.85 -6.79
CA ILE A 76 -7.23 -10.19 -5.39
C ILE A 76 -6.64 -9.09 -4.50
N ALA A 77 -7.37 -8.74 -3.44
CA ALA A 77 -6.91 -7.81 -2.42
C ALA A 77 -7.24 -8.37 -1.03
N PHE A 78 -6.24 -8.49 -0.18
CA PHE A 78 -6.42 -8.85 1.23
C PHE A 78 -6.50 -7.61 2.09
N ASN A 79 -7.19 -7.73 3.22
CA ASN A 79 -7.03 -6.80 4.32
C ASN A 79 -5.79 -7.18 5.13
N PHE A 80 -4.98 -6.19 5.50
CA PHE A 80 -3.88 -6.43 6.44
C PHE A 80 -4.46 -6.91 7.78
N PRO A 81 -3.85 -7.92 8.42
CA PRO A 81 -4.30 -8.38 9.73
C PRO A 81 -4.45 -7.22 10.71
N GLY A 82 -5.62 -7.12 11.33
CA GLY A 82 -5.92 -6.08 12.30
C GLY A 82 -6.26 -4.70 11.74
N ASN A 83 -6.48 -4.54 10.42
CA ASN A 83 -6.95 -3.27 9.86
C ASN A 83 -8.43 -2.97 10.18
N GLY A 84 -9.16 -3.93 10.76
CA GLY A 84 -10.51 -3.75 11.26
C GLY A 84 -11.62 -3.70 10.21
N PHE A 85 -11.31 -3.85 8.91
CA PHE A 85 -12.34 -3.77 7.86
C PHE A 85 -13.36 -4.92 7.93
N ASP A 86 -12.96 -6.06 8.43
CA ASP A 86 -13.79 -7.25 8.67
C ASP A 86 -14.32 -7.37 10.10
N GLY A 87 -14.04 -6.37 10.93
CA GLY A 87 -14.36 -6.33 12.36
C GLY A 87 -13.32 -7.02 13.26
N ASP A 88 -12.26 -7.58 12.69
CA ASP A 88 -11.21 -8.28 13.43
C ASP A 88 -10.03 -7.33 13.75
N PHE A 89 -9.56 -7.34 15.01
CA PHE A 89 -8.49 -6.50 15.52
C PHE A 89 -7.39 -7.35 16.15
N LEU A 90 -6.14 -6.91 16.01
CA LEU A 90 -5.01 -7.57 16.68
C LEU A 90 -4.83 -7.04 18.11
N THR A 91 -4.96 -7.90 19.09
CA THR A 91 -4.69 -7.56 20.50
C THR A 91 -3.20 -7.41 20.78
N SER A 92 -2.36 -8.17 20.09
CA SER A 92 -0.89 -8.19 20.22
C SER A 92 -0.21 -7.71 18.93
N TYR A 93 -0.66 -6.57 18.39
CA TYR A 93 -0.15 -6.07 17.10
C TYR A 93 1.36 -5.80 17.10
N LYS A 94 1.99 -5.56 18.26
CA LYS A 94 3.44 -5.36 18.40
C LYS A 94 4.27 -6.62 18.16
N ASP A 95 3.63 -7.78 18.14
CA ASP A 95 4.30 -9.04 17.79
C ASP A 95 4.44 -9.23 16.27
N TRP A 96 3.87 -8.34 15.48
CA TRP A 96 3.84 -8.43 14.02
C TRP A 96 4.84 -7.50 13.36
N ILE A 97 5.43 -7.95 12.27
CA ILE A 97 6.17 -7.11 11.33
C ILE A 97 5.60 -7.29 9.91
N LEU A 98 5.99 -6.44 8.98
CA LEU A 98 5.47 -6.50 7.60
C LEU A 98 5.75 -7.84 6.91
N ARG A 99 6.84 -8.52 7.27
CA ARG A 99 7.17 -9.86 6.80
C ARG A 99 6.11 -10.90 7.19
N ASP A 100 5.55 -10.83 8.38
CA ASP A 100 4.48 -11.73 8.79
C ASP A 100 3.24 -11.57 7.92
N VAL A 101 2.94 -10.33 7.48
CA VAL A 101 1.85 -10.06 6.53
C VAL A 101 2.16 -10.68 5.16
N SER A 102 3.40 -10.55 4.70
CA SER A 102 3.87 -11.19 3.45
C SER A 102 3.70 -12.71 3.48
N GLU A 103 4.15 -13.35 4.55
CA GLU A 103 4.02 -14.81 4.74
C GLU A 103 2.55 -15.25 4.81
N ALA A 104 1.73 -14.51 5.56
CA ALA A 104 0.30 -14.81 5.66
C ALA A 104 -0.41 -14.73 4.31
N PHE A 105 -0.12 -13.69 3.51
CA PHE A 105 -0.70 -13.54 2.17
C PHE A 105 -0.21 -14.64 1.22
N LYS A 106 1.07 -15.00 1.31
CA LYS A 106 1.64 -16.08 0.49
C LYS A 106 0.98 -17.42 0.76
N ILE A 107 0.84 -17.79 2.05
CA ILE A 107 0.16 -19.04 2.45
C ILE A 107 -1.28 -19.04 1.94
N ALA A 108 -2.03 -17.95 2.17
CA ALA A 108 -3.41 -17.87 1.72
C ALA A 108 -3.54 -17.97 0.19
N LEU A 109 -2.64 -17.31 -0.56
CA LEU A 109 -2.63 -17.39 -2.03
C LEU A 109 -2.38 -18.83 -2.52
N GLU A 110 -1.43 -19.55 -1.91
CA GLU A 110 -1.15 -20.95 -2.27
C GLU A 110 -2.32 -21.88 -1.94
N GLU A 111 -2.94 -21.72 -0.77
CA GLU A 111 -4.11 -22.50 -0.37
C GLU A 111 -5.35 -22.17 -1.21
N LEU A 112 -5.42 -20.95 -1.78
CA LEU A 112 -6.40 -20.56 -2.79
C LEU A 112 -6.02 -21.01 -4.21
N GLY A 113 -4.91 -21.77 -4.37
CA GLY A 113 -4.46 -22.33 -5.66
C GLY A 113 -3.69 -21.34 -6.54
N VAL A 114 -3.27 -20.20 -6.04
CA VAL A 114 -2.45 -19.21 -6.78
C VAL A 114 -0.98 -19.57 -6.60
N THR A 115 -0.37 -20.10 -7.67
CA THR A 115 1.04 -20.54 -7.67
C THR A 115 2.01 -19.45 -8.12
N GLU A 116 1.52 -18.39 -8.76
CA GLU A 116 2.30 -17.27 -9.25
C GLU A 116 1.41 -16.02 -9.33
N LEU A 117 1.96 -14.85 -9.07
CA LEU A 117 1.33 -13.56 -9.32
C LEU A 117 1.84 -12.94 -10.61
N PHE A 118 0.94 -12.54 -11.50
CA PHE A 118 1.28 -11.69 -12.64
C PHE A 118 1.84 -10.34 -12.15
N ALA A 119 1.23 -9.76 -11.14
CA ALA A 119 1.74 -8.54 -10.51
C ALA A 119 1.36 -8.46 -9.03
N ALA A 120 2.23 -7.84 -8.22
CA ALA A 120 1.91 -7.31 -6.90
C ALA A 120 2.10 -5.80 -6.96
N ILE A 121 1.03 -5.06 -6.69
CA ILE A 121 0.99 -3.59 -6.79
C ILE A 121 0.40 -2.99 -5.52
N GLY A 122 0.96 -1.87 -5.07
CA GLY A 122 0.41 -1.13 -3.93
C GLY A 122 1.07 0.23 -3.76
N GLY A 123 0.35 1.14 -3.10
CA GLY A 123 0.87 2.46 -2.74
C GLY A 123 1.23 2.55 -1.25
N SER A 124 2.25 3.32 -0.91
CA SER A 124 2.67 3.53 0.49
C SER A 124 3.07 2.20 1.16
N ILE A 125 2.57 1.87 2.36
CA ILE A 125 2.82 0.59 3.01
C ILE A 125 2.43 -0.61 2.14
N GLY A 126 1.43 -0.48 1.26
CA GLY A 126 1.07 -1.54 0.30
C GLY A 126 2.17 -1.79 -0.73
N GLY A 127 2.90 -0.76 -1.13
CA GLY A 127 4.09 -0.88 -1.98
C GLY A 127 5.29 -1.46 -1.22
N ALA A 128 5.46 -1.10 0.06
CA ALA A 128 6.46 -1.71 0.92
C ALA A 128 6.20 -3.22 1.12
N LEU A 129 4.92 -3.62 1.22
CA LEU A 129 4.55 -5.04 1.24
C LEU A 129 4.88 -5.74 -0.09
N ALA A 130 4.71 -5.07 -1.24
CA ALA A 130 5.13 -5.66 -2.52
C ALA A 130 6.65 -5.88 -2.58
N TRP A 131 7.47 -4.98 -2.02
CA TRP A 131 8.91 -5.19 -1.82
C TRP A 131 9.20 -6.39 -0.92
N GLU A 132 8.57 -6.46 0.26
CA GLU A 132 8.76 -7.57 1.21
C GLU A 132 8.39 -8.91 0.58
N MET A 133 7.24 -9.00 -0.11
CA MET A 133 6.81 -10.21 -0.80
C MET A 133 7.77 -10.64 -1.91
N ALA A 134 8.34 -9.68 -2.66
CA ALA A 134 9.28 -9.97 -3.73
C ALA A 134 10.56 -10.62 -3.20
N VAL A 135 11.10 -10.15 -2.09
CA VAL A 135 12.35 -10.70 -1.53
C VAL A 135 12.13 -11.94 -0.67
N SER A 136 10.98 -12.06 -0.01
CA SER A 136 10.59 -13.26 0.73
C SER A 136 10.28 -14.44 -0.20
N HIS A 137 9.71 -14.15 -1.38
CA HIS A 137 9.27 -15.16 -2.35
C HIS A 137 9.79 -14.83 -3.76
N PRO A 138 11.11 -14.98 -4.01
CA PRO A 138 11.82 -14.37 -5.14
C PRO A 138 11.38 -14.85 -6.53
N HIS A 139 10.61 -15.94 -6.61
CA HIS A 139 10.11 -16.52 -7.88
C HIS A 139 8.59 -16.45 -8.01
N PHE A 140 7.91 -15.80 -7.06
CA PHE A 140 6.44 -15.85 -6.99
C PHE A 140 5.74 -14.72 -7.76
N ILE A 141 6.43 -13.60 -8.02
CA ILE A 141 5.84 -12.39 -8.60
C ILE A 141 6.56 -12.03 -9.90
N ARG A 142 5.84 -11.94 -11.02
CA ARG A 142 6.42 -11.52 -12.32
C ARG A 142 6.68 -10.03 -12.40
N ASN A 143 5.79 -9.20 -11.85
CA ASN A 143 5.90 -7.75 -11.89
C ASN A 143 5.65 -7.17 -10.49
N VAL A 144 6.67 -6.59 -9.88
CA VAL A 144 6.61 -5.93 -8.57
C VAL A 144 6.48 -4.44 -8.80
N ILE A 145 5.41 -3.82 -8.30
CA ILE A 145 5.05 -2.43 -8.61
C ILE A 145 4.87 -1.65 -7.30
N PRO A 146 5.96 -1.29 -6.61
CA PRO A 146 5.93 -0.46 -5.41
C PRO A 146 5.74 1.02 -5.81
N ILE A 147 4.68 1.66 -5.27
CA ILE A 147 4.31 3.04 -5.60
C ILE A 147 4.42 3.91 -4.35
N ALA A 148 5.11 5.05 -4.46
CA ALA A 148 5.24 6.04 -3.38
C ALA A 148 5.59 5.37 -2.03
N CYS A 149 6.62 4.55 -2.01
CA CYS A 149 7.07 3.78 -0.84
C CYS A 149 8.58 3.53 -0.90
N HIS A 150 9.11 2.96 0.17
CA HIS A 150 10.51 2.53 0.24
C HIS A 150 10.59 1.08 0.76
N TRP A 151 11.73 0.43 0.59
CA TRP A 151 12.00 -0.93 1.08
C TRP A 151 12.35 -0.97 2.57
N GLU A 152 12.67 0.19 3.18
CA GLU A 152 12.88 0.37 4.61
C GLU A 152 12.19 1.64 5.12
N ALA A 153 11.82 1.67 6.39
CA ALA A 153 11.35 2.87 7.05
C ALA A 153 12.55 3.76 7.40
N SER A 154 12.70 4.89 6.69
CA SER A 154 13.73 5.88 6.98
C SER A 154 13.53 6.51 8.37
N ASP A 155 14.56 7.20 8.90
CA ASP A 155 14.44 7.96 10.15
C ASP A 155 13.26 8.95 10.12
N TRP A 156 12.97 9.53 8.95
CA TRP A 156 11.81 10.41 8.76
C TRP A 156 10.48 9.65 8.95
N ILE A 157 10.34 8.47 8.38
CA ILE A 157 9.15 7.62 8.58
C ILE A 157 9.06 7.17 10.03
N LEU A 158 10.14 6.72 10.65
CA LEU A 158 10.18 6.31 12.06
C LEU A 158 9.78 7.45 13.00
N ALA A 159 10.24 8.69 12.73
CA ALA A 159 9.85 9.88 13.49
C ALA A 159 8.33 10.17 13.33
N ASN A 160 7.79 10.04 12.12
CA ASN A 160 6.35 10.16 11.87
C ASN A 160 5.55 9.06 12.59
N VAL A 161 6.00 7.81 12.54
CA VAL A 161 5.39 6.68 13.26
C VAL A 161 5.36 6.94 14.77
N LEU A 162 6.45 7.44 15.34
CA LEU A 162 6.50 7.82 16.76
C LEU A 162 5.48 8.92 17.09
N LEU A 163 5.40 9.98 16.28
CA LEU A 163 4.43 11.06 16.52
C LEU A 163 2.99 10.55 16.39
N GLN A 164 2.70 9.73 15.38
CA GLN A 164 1.39 9.09 15.21
C GLN A 164 1.04 8.23 16.43
N ASP A 165 1.97 7.41 16.92
CA ASP A 165 1.76 6.58 18.11
C ASP A 165 1.44 7.46 19.35
N ARG A 166 2.13 8.58 19.51
CA ARG A 166 1.86 9.56 20.58
C ARG A 166 0.46 10.17 20.49
N LEU A 167 0.02 10.55 19.28
CA LEU A 167 -1.33 11.07 19.03
C LEU A 167 -2.38 10.00 19.35
N LEU A 168 -2.21 8.78 18.85
CA LEU A 168 -3.14 7.68 19.05
C LEU A 168 -3.28 7.22 20.51
N HIS A 169 -2.30 7.50 21.37
CA HIS A 169 -2.36 7.12 22.77
C HIS A 169 -2.74 8.26 23.72
N ASN A 170 -2.51 9.52 23.36
CA ASN A 170 -2.62 10.63 24.29
C ASN A 170 -3.63 11.72 23.90
N SER A 171 -4.11 11.73 22.64
CA SER A 171 -5.11 12.71 22.22
C SER A 171 -6.50 12.35 22.73
N GLN A 172 -7.34 13.37 22.94
CA GLN A 172 -8.77 13.23 23.21
C GLN A 172 -9.56 12.81 21.93
N SER A 173 -9.02 13.16 20.75
CA SER A 173 -9.56 12.82 19.43
C SER A 173 -8.49 12.12 18.58
N PRO A 174 -8.09 10.88 18.94
CA PRO A 174 -6.87 10.27 18.44
C PRO A 174 -6.86 10.06 16.92
N LEU A 175 -7.96 9.65 16.31
CA LEU A 175 -8.05 9.42 14.87
C LEU A 175 -8.07 10.72 14.06
N GLU A 176 -8.80 11.72 14.56
CA GLU A 176 -8.91 13.02 13.94
C GLU A 176 -7.54 13.72 13.93
N ASP A 177 -6.87 13.78 15.08
CA ASP A 177 -5.56 14.43 15.20
C ASP A 177 -4.48 13.70 14.40
N ALA A 178 -4.47 12.37 14.47
CA ALA A 178 -3.57 11.55 13.66
C ALA A 178 -3.79 11.78 12.17
N ARG A 179 -5.05 11.90 11.72
CA ARG A 179 -5.37 12.17 10.32
C ARG A 179 -4.98 13.57 9.89
N ILE A 180 -5.21 14.58 10.71
CA ILE A 180 -4.78 15.97 10.44
C ILE A 180 -3.26 16.02 10.24
N HIS A 181 -2.50 15.42 11.14
CA HIS A 181 -1.05 15.33 11.00
C HIS A 181 -0.65 14.59 9.70
N ALA A 182 -1.24 13.42 9.43
CA ALA A 182 -0.94 12.64 8.24
C ALA A 182 -1.18 13.45 6.95
N MET A 183 -2.28 14.23 6.88
CA MET A 183 -2.57 15.07 5.72
C MET A 183 -1.52 16.16 5.46
N LEU A 184 -0.82 16.65 6.50
CA LEU A 184 0.31 17.58 6.33
C LEU A 184 1.54 16.89 5.72
N CYS A 185 1.74 15.60 5.99
CA CYS A 185 2.81 14.81 5.39
C CYS A 185 2.45 14.35 3.96
N TYR A 186 1.16 14.07 3.70
CA TYR A 186 0.70 13.54 2.41
C TYR A 186 0.48 14.63 1.36
N ARG A 187 0.30 15.89 1.75
CA ARG A 187 0.10 17.03 0.84
C ARG A 187 1.26 18.01 0.92
N THR A 188 1.57 18.67 -0.20
CA THR A 188 2.62 19.69 -0.23
C THR A 188 2.08 21.07 0.12
N PRO A 189 2.93 22.00 0.59
CA PRO A 189 2.56 23.41 0.74
C PRO A 189 2.01 24.01 -0.58
N LYS A 190 2.56 23.61 -1.73
CA LYS A 190 2.11 24.05 -3.06
C LYS A 190 0.68 23.55 -3.36
N SER A 191 0.38 22.30 -3.04
CA SER A 191 -0.96 21.72 -3.18
C SER A 191 -1.98 22.45 -2.30
N LEU A 192 -1.64 22.72 -1.03
CA LEU A 192 -2.52 23.44 -0.11
C LEU A 192 -2.76 24.89 -0.58
N LYS A 193 -1.70 25.59 -1.01
CA LYS A 193 -1.83 26.94 -1.58
C LYS A 193 -2.71 26.94 -2.82
N PHE A 194 -2.48 26.04 -3.77
CA PHE A 194 -3.26 25.92 -4.99
C PHE A 194 -4.76 25.70 -4.71
N ARG A 195 -5.07 24.90 -3.69
CA ARG A 195 -6.46 24.54 -3.35
C ARG A 195 -7.18 25.64 -2.56
N PHE A 196 -6.50 26.29 -1.62
CA PHE A 196 -7.16 27.11 -0.60
C PHE A 196 -6.85 28.61 -0.68
N ASP A 197 -5.64 28.97 -1.05
CA ASP A 197 -5.15 30.35 -1.21
C ASP A 197 -5.65 31.34 -0.12
N ARG A 198 -5.59 30.91 1.16
CA ARG A 198 -6.06 31.63 2.35
C ARG A 198 -7.54 32.04 2.34
N THR A 199 -8.38 31.39 1.54
CA THR A 199 -9.82 31.63 1.54
C THR A 199 -10.49 31.22 2.85
N ILE A 200 -11.59 31.92 3.20
CA ILE A 200 -12.30 31.76 4.47
C ILE A 200 -13.67 31.14 4.24
N ASN A 201 -14.00 30.14 5.05
CA ASN A 201 -15.36 29.67 5.24
C ASN A 201 -16.12 30.65 6.13
N LYS A 202 -17.01 31.43 5.53
CA LYS A 202 -17.74 32.52 6.25
C LYS A 202 -18.72 31.98 7.30
N GLU A 203 -19.29 30.79 7.09
CA GLU A 203 -20.24 30.18 8.02
C GLU A 203 -19.56 29.73 9.31
N GLN A 204 -18.36 29.17 9.20
CA GLN A 204 -17.61 28.65 10.32
C GLN A 204 -16.57 29.63 10.88
N ASN A 205 -16.36 30.77 10.22
CA ASN A 205 -15.33 31.76 10.54
C ASN A 205 -13.93 31.15 10.71
N LYS A 206 -13.57 30.23 9.81
CA LYS A 206 -12.28 29.52 9.75
C LYS A 206 -11.70 29.58 8.35
N PHE A 207 -10.38 29.41 8.22
CA PHE A 207 -9.80 29.19 6.89
C PHE A 207 -10.30 27.87 6.27
N ASN A 208 -10.50 27.86 4.95
CA ASN A 208 -10.95 26.65 4.26
C ASN A 208 -9.98 25.47 4.40
N VAL A 209 -8.68 25.71 4.60
CA VAL A 209 -7.72 24.65 4.88
C VAL A 209 -7.98 24.01 6.25
N GLU A 210 -8.39 24.80 7.27
CA GLU A 210 -8.73 24.27 8.59
C GLU A 210 -9.98 23.38 8.51
N THR A 211 -11.05 23.88 7.87
CA THR A 211 -12.29 23.11 7.72
C THR A 211 -12.08 21.83 6.93
N TRP A 212 -11.19 21.86 5.92
CA TRP A 212 -10.84 20.68 5.15
C TRP A 212 -10.06 19.64 5.98
N LEU A 213 -9.09 20.07 6.80
CA LEU A 213 -8.34 19.16 7.69
C LEU A 213 -9.27 18.51 8.72
N LEU A 214 -10.12 19.31 9.37
CA LEU A 214 -11.11 18.81 10.34
C LEU A 214 -12.06 17.81 9.69
N TYR A 215 -12.60 18.12 8.50
CA TYR A 215 -13.44 17.18 7.75
C TYR A 215 -12.74 15.84 7.47
N HIS A 216 -11.45 15.85 7.11
CA HIS A 216 -10.70 14.61 6.90
C HIS A 216 -10.45 13.83 8.18
N GLY A 217 -10.27 14.52 9.31
CA GLY A 217 -10.21 13.91 10.64
C GLY A 217 -11.51 13.16 10.94
N ASP A 218 -12.64 13.89 10.93
CA ASP A 218 -13.98 13.34 11.19
C ASP A 218 -14.30 12.17 10.24
N LYS A 219 -14.00 12.33 8.94
CA LYS A 219 -14.22 11.29 7.95
C LYS A 219 -13.45 10.00 8.26
N LEU A 220 -12.23 10.10 8.79
CA LEU A 220 -11.48 8.91 9.21
C LEU A 220 -12.09 8.30 10.47
N ALA A 221 -12.37 9.09 11.49
CA ALA A 221 -12.94 8.63 12.75
C ALA A 221 -14.27 7.89 12.57
N ASN A 222 -15.07 8.28 11.57
CA ASN A 222 -16.34 7.63 11.25
C ASN A 222 -16.22 6.28 10.54
N ARG A 223 -15.04 5.89 10.03
CA ARG A 223 -14.86 4.68 9.21
C ARG A 223 -13.69 3.79 9.63
N PHE A 224 -12.91 4.21 10.60
CA PHE A 224 -11.71 3.49 11.01
C PHE A 224 -11.66 3.38 12.54
N ASP A 225 -10.94 2.39 13.06
CA ASP A 225 -10.79 2.17 14.49
C ASP A 225 -9.40 2.55 14.98
N VAL A 226 -9.31 3.02 16.24
CA VAL A 226 -8.03 3.40 16.86
C VAL A 226 -7.08 2.20 16.97
N SER A 227 -7.61 1.01 17.30
CA SER A 227 -6.80 -0.22 17.41
C SER A 227 -6.25 -0.63 16.06
N ALA A 228 -7.07 -0.51 15.01
CA ALA A 228 -6.65 -0.74 13.63
C ALA A 228 -5.55 0.24 13.21
N TYR A 229 -5.70 1.54 13.52
CA TYR A 229 -4.69 2.52 13.17
C TYR A 229 -3.37 2.29 13.91
N LYS A 230 -3.41 1.93 15.20
CA LYS A 230 -2.21 1.54 15.96
C LYS A 230 -1.50 0.35 15.34
N SER A 231 -2.24 -0.68 14.92
CA SER A 231 -1.68 -1.85 14.23
C SER A 231 -1.01 -1.46 12.91
N MET A 232 -1.70 -0.69 12.08
CA MET A 232 -1.17 -0.26 10.78
C MET A 232 0.03 0.70 10.91
N ASN A 233 0.01 1.61 11.90
CA ASN A 233 1.14 2.50 12.19
C ASN A 233 2.37 1.72 12.67
N HIS A 234 2.17 0.68 13.49
CA HIS A 234 3.25 -0.20 13.92
C HIS A 234 3.85 -0.98 12.73
N LEU A 235 3.01 -1.54 11.85
CA LEU A 235 3.47 -2.23 10.64
C LEU A 235 4.26 -1.29 9.72
N LEU A 236 3.86 -0.02 9.59
CA LEU A 236 4.62 0.98 8.82
C LEU A 236 6.02 1.20 9.41
N GLY A 237 6.14 1.26 10.74
CA GLY A 237 7.43 1.37 11.41
C GLY A 237 8.30 0.11 11.33
N SER A 238 7.71 -1.05 11.02
CA SER A 238 8.42 -2.32 10.85
C SER A 238 8.92 -2.58 9.42
N VAL A 239 8.72 -1.63 8.50
CA VAL A 239 9.19 -1.78 7.11
C VAL A 239 10.71 -1.82 7.10
N ASP A 240 11.26 -3.01 6.86
CA ASP A 240 12.68 -3.27 6.66
C ASP A 240 12.85 -4.67 6.07
N ILE A 241 13.01 -4.75 4.76
CA ILE A 241 13.18 -6.04 4.09
C ILE A 241 14.53 -6.71 4.40
N CYS A 242 15.49 -5.96 4.95
CA CYS A 242 16.81 -6.45 5.32
C CYS A 242 16.89 -6.93 6.79
N HIS A 243 15.83 -6.70 7.57
CA HIS A 243 15.81 -7.09 8.98
C HIS A 243 16.16 -8.56 9.18
N GLU A 244 17.26 -8.84 9.88
CA GLU A 244 17.80 -10.21 10.10
C GLU A 244 18.05 -11.01 8.81
N ARG A 245 18.39 -10.33 7.70
CA ARG A 245 18.68 -10.93 6.38
C ARG A 245 19.94 -10.34 5.75
N ASP A 246 20.20 -10.75 4.50
CA ASP A 246 21.26 -10.22 3.64
C ASP A 246 21.05 -8.72 3.31
N SER A 247 22.03 -8.09 2.66
CA SER A 247 21.91 -6.72 2.16
C SER A 247 20.79 -6.59 1.13
N PHE A 248 20.28 -5.37 0.96
CA PHE A 248 19.23 -5.04 0.01
C PHE A 248 19.53 -5.55 -1.40
N GLU A 249 20.75 -5.31 -1.89
CA GLU A 249 21.18 -5.74 -3.21
C GLU A 249 21.16 -7.27 -3.34
N ALA A 250 21.70 -7.97 -2.35
CA ALA A 250 21.76 -9.43 -2.36
C ALA A 250 20.37 -10.08 -2.31
N LEU A 251 19.41 -9.44 -1.64
CA LEU A 251 18.03 -9.91 -1.61
C LEU A 251 17.34 -9.68 -2.95
N VAL A 252 17.49 -8.48 -3.54
CA VAL A 252 16.83 -8.13 -4.81
C VAL A 252 17.44 -8.90 -5.98
N GLU A 253 18.73 -9.20 -5.97
CA GLU A 253 19.41 -10.01 -6.99
C GLU A 253 18.76 -11.40 -7.15
N LYS A 254 18.29 -11.99 -6.06
CA LYS A 254 17.62 -13.31 -6.07
C LYS A 254 16.23 -13.28 -6.72
N THR A 255 15.60 -12.11 -6.83
CA THR A 255 14.24 -12.00 -7.39
C THR A 255 14.24 -12.17 -8.90
N THR A 256 13.29 -12.92 -9.46
CA THR A 256 13.19 -13.14 -10.92
C THR A 256 12.30 -12.13 -11.63
N GLY A 257 11.35 -11.52 -10.94
CA GLY A 257 10.38 -10.60 -11.51
C GLY A 257 10.97 -9.26 -11.94
N ASN A 258 10.24 -8.54 -12.80
CA ASN A 258 10.51 -7.14 -13.11
C ASN A 258 10.13 -6.26 -11.92
N ILE A 259 10.84 -5.16 -11.71
CA ILE A 259 10.54 -4.22 -10.62
C ILE A 259 10.29 -2.83 -11.23
N PHE A 260 9.11 -2.28 -10.98
CA PHE A 260 8.70 -0.95 -11.45
C PHE A 260 8.56 -0.01 -10.26
N ILE A 261 9.62 0.68 -9.90
CA ILE A 261 9.60 1.68 -8.81
C ILE A 261 8.86 2.91 -9.34
N VAL A 262 7.69 3.21 -8.75
CA VAL A 262 6.91 4.41 -9.12
C VAL A 262 7.00 5.41 -7.97
N SER A 263 7.68 6.50 -8.20
CA SER A 263 7.88 7.58 -7.23
C SER A 263 7.05 8.81 -7.57
N VAL A 264 6.74 9.65 -6.59
CA VAL A 264 6.12 10.97 -6.80
C VAL A 264 7.19 12.05 -6.56
N ASP A 265 7.34 12.98 -7.52
CA ASP A 265 8.41 13.99 -7.51
C ASP A 265 8.36 14.95 -6.31
N THR A 266 7.19 15.15 -5.73
CA THR A 266 6.97 16.04 -4.58
C THR A 266 6.58 15.31 -3.30
N ASP A 267 6.74 13.99 -3.23
CA ASP A 267 6.42 13.22 -2.03
C ASP A 267 7.27 13.65 -0.84
N LEU A 268 6.61 14.08 0.24
CA LEU A 268 7.25 14.49 1.49
C LEU A 268 7.29 13.35 2.52
N PHE A 269 6.62 12.24 2.24
CA PHE A 269 6.51 11.10 3.16
C PHE A 269 7.52 10.01 2.78
N PHE A 270 7.44 9.49 1.56
CA PHE A 270 8.46 8.62 0.96
C PHE A 270 9.16 9.39 -0.17
N THR A 271 10.31 9.98 0.13
CA THR A 271 10.90 10.99 -0.73
C THR A 271 11.30 10.45 -2.10
N HIS A 272 11.18 11.30 -3.10
CA HIS A 272 11.61 10.99 -4.47
C HIS A 272 13.10 10.64 -4.52
N GLU A 273 13.94 11.33 -3.72
CA GLU A 273 15.39 11.09 -3.73
C GLU A 273 15.73 9.71 -3.17
N ASP A 274 15.08 9.26 -2.08
CA ASP A 274 15.30 7.91 -1.53
C ASP A 274 14.95 6.83 -2.56
N ASN A 275 13.85 7.03 -3.30
CA ASN A 275 13.45 6.11 -4.37
C ASN A 275 14.45 6.14 -5.56
N ARG A 276 14.99 7.31 -5.91
CA ARG A 276 16.04 7.43 -6.94
C ARG A 276 17.33 6.75 -6.50
N GLU A 277 17.71 6.89 -5.25
CA GLU A 277 18.89 6.23 -4.70
C GLU A 277 18.71 4.70 -4.70
N THR A 278 17.53 4.21 -4.30
CA THR A 278 17.17 2.79 -4.41
C THR A 278 17.36 2.29 -5.84
N TYR A 279 16.84 3.02 -6.84
CA TYR A 279 17.01 2.66 -8.24
C TYR A 279 18.48 2.64 -8.67
N ARG A 280 19.29 3.65 -8.29
CA ARG A 280 20.72 3.72 -8.61
C ARG A 280 21.48 2.52 -8.05
N ARG A 281 21.18 2.12 -6.82
CA ARG A 281 21.79 0.93 -6.17
C ARG A 281 21.50 -0.35 -6.95
N LEU A 282 20.34 -0.46 -7.58
CA LEU A 282 19.92 -1.65 -8.32
C LEU A 282 20.38 -1.70 -9.77
N LEU A 283 20.83 -0.62 -10.37
CA LEU A 283 21.24 -0.56 -11.79
C LEU A 283 22.29 -1.61 -12.19
N ASN A 284 23.23 -1.92 -11.28
CA ASN A 284 24.27 -2.90 -11.51
C ASN A 284 23.98 -4.28 -10.93
N VAL A 285 22.84 -4.43 -10.26
CA VAL A 285 22.42 -5.66 -9.57
C VAL A 285 21.42 -6.44 -10.42
N LYS A 286 20.47 -5.71 -11.03
CA LYS A 286 19.33 -6.32 -11.69
C LYS A 286 18.93 -5.53 -12.96
N PRO A 287 18.95 -6.15 -14.16
CA PRO A 287 18.70 -5.43 -15.42
C PRO A 287 17.24 -5.03 -15.63
N ASN A 288 16.30 -5.71 -14.99
CA ASN A 288 14.86 -5.52 -15.15
C ASN A 288 14.25 -4.70 -14.01
N VAL A 289 14.92 -3.62 -13.62
CA VAL A 289 14.41 -2.59 -12.71
C VAL A 289 14.14 -1.32 -13.49
N PHE A 290 12.96 -0.76 -13.33
CA PHE A 290 12.49 0.43 -14.04
C PHE A 290 12.10 1.50 -13.03
N PHE A 291 12.48 2.76 -13.31
CA PHE A 291 12.11 3.90 -12.49
C PHE A 291 11.10 4.77 -13.23
N LYS A 292 9.98 5.04 -12.62
CA LYS A 292 8.88 5.83 -13.16
C LYS A 292 8.55 6.97 -12.19
N THR A 293 8.16 8.13 -12.70
CA THR A 293 7.86 9.31 -11.87
C THR A 293 6.47 9.85 -12.19
N ILE A 294 5.65 10.01 -11.15
CA ILE A 294 4.44 10.82 -11.19
C ILE A 294 4.84 12.26 -10.88
N ASN A 295 4.58 13.18 -11.79
CA ASN A 295 4.85 14.60 -11.61
C ASN A 295 3.59 15.29 -11.10
N SER A 296 3.59 15.73 -9.85
CA SER A 296 2.40 16.30 -9.23
C SER A 296 2.74 17.29 -8.12
N ILE A 297 1.88 18.27 -7.92
CA ILE A 297 1.95 19.15 -6.74
C ILE A 297 1.37 18.51 -5.47
N HIS A 298 0.75 17.33 -5.58
CA HIS A 298 -0.10 16.76 -4.54
C HIS A 298 0.64 15.92 -3.51
N GLY A 299 1.96 15.70 -3.68
CA GLY A 299 2.77 14.94 -2.73
C GLY A 299 2.40 13.45 -2.71
N HIS A 300 2.47 12.84 -1.55
CA HIS A 300 2.25 11.41 -1.36
C HIS A 300 0.90 10.92 -1.91
N ASP A 301 -0.16 11.72 -1.78
CA ASP A 301 -1.49 11.38 -2.30
C ASP A 301 -1.59 11.31 -3.84
N ALA A 302 -0.53 11.71 -4.58
CA ALA A 302 -0.59 11.79 -6.03
C ALA A 302 -0.93 10.46 -6.72
N PHE A 303 -0.52 9.31 -6.19
CA PHE A 303 -0.89 8.01 -6.76
C PHE A 303 -2.39 7.68 -6.65
N LEU A 304 -3.13 8.40 -5.81
CA LEU A 304 -4.60 8.34 -5.67
C LEU A 304 -5.32 9.46 -6.44
N ILE A 305 -4.58 10.35 -7.08
CA ILE A 305 -5.11 11.54 -7.76
C ILE A 305 -4.74 11.54 -9.25
N GLU A 306 -3.49 11.25 -9.57
CA GLU A 306 -2.92 11.34 -10.91
C GLU A 306 -3.13 10.03 -11.72
N HIS A 307 -4.38 9.59 -11.80
CA HIS A 307 -4.73 8.29 -12.40
C HIS A 307 -4.29 8.19 -13.87
N ASP A 308 -4.39 9.28 -14.65
CA ASP A 308 -3.96 9.30 -16.06
C ASP A 308 -2.45 9.09 -16.21
N GLN A 309 -1.65 9.73 -15.33
CA GLN A 309 -0.22 9.51 -15.33
C GLN A 309 0.11 8.06 -14.96
N LEU A 310 -0.53 7.53 -13.90
CA LEU A 310 -0.31 6.16 -13.47
C LEU A 310 -0.67 5.14 -14.57
N ARG A 311 -1.80 5.36 -15.28
CA ARG A 311 -2.17 4.55 -16.45
C ARG A 311 -1.08 4.58 -17.52
N ASN A 312 -0.58 5.76 -17.87
CA ASN A 312 0.45 5.90 -18.91
C ASN A 312 1.80 5.28 -18.51
N LEU A 313 2.19 5.39 -17.24
CA LEU A 313 3.46 4.86 -16.71
C LEU A 313 3.48 3.33 -16.66
N LEU A 314 2.32 2.69 -16.44
CA LEU A 314 2.20 1.24 -16.23
C LEU A 314 1.49 0.49 -17.37
N LYS A 315 1.03 1.18 -18.42
CA LYS A 315 0.32 0.54 -19.53
C LYS A 315 1.10 -0.64 -20.15
N GLU A 316 2.41 -0.51 -20.28
CA GLU A 316 3.26 -1.56 -20.86
C GLU A 316 3.28 -2.84 -20.04
N VAL A 317 3.03 -2.76 -18.73
CA VAL A 317 2.96 -3.93 -17.84
C VAL A 317 1.66 -4.68 -18.01
N PHE A 318 0.56 -3.96 -18.18
CA PHE A 318 -0.81 -4.53 -18.21
C PHE A 318 -1.40 -4.65 -19.62
N THR A 319 -0.66 -4.28 -20.65
CA THR A 319 -1.08 -4.55 -22.02
C THR A 319 -0.82 -6.04 -22.34
N PRO A 320 -1.83 -6.83 -22.71
CA PRO A 320 -1.63 -8.21 -23.10
C PRO A 320 -0.60 -8.26 -24.26
N ILE A 321 0.47 -9.01 -24.08
CA ILE A 321 1.34 -9.35 -25.20
C ILE A 321 0.49 -10.25 -26.09
N HIS A 322 0.01 -9.73 -27.22
CA HIS A 322 -0.52 -10.60 -28.26
C HIS A 322 0.65 -11.47 -28.72
N GLU A 323 0.70 -12.70 -28.26
CA GLU A 323 1.55 -13.70 -28.85
C GLU A 323 1.16 -13.74 -30.35
N HIS A 324 2.06 -13.26 -31.17
CA HIS A 324 1.96 -13.48 -32.60
C HIS A 324 2.08 -15.01 -32.81
N VAL A 325 0.92 -15.66 -33.00
CA VAL A 325 0.80 -17.03 -33.44
C VAL A 325 1.27 -17.14 -34.91
#